data_18c1bdce8a3f745493801b62dd12b07e
#
_entry.id   18c1bdce8a3f745493801b62dd12b07e
#
_cell.length_a   1.000
_cell.length_b   1.000
_cell.length_c   1.000
_cell.angle_alpha   90.00
_cell.angle_beta   90.00
_cell.angle_gamma   90.00
#
_symmetry.space_group_name_H-M   'P 1'
#
loop_
_entity.id
_entity.type
_entity.pdbx_description
1 polymer ?
#
loop_
_entity_poly.entity_id
_entity_poly.type
_entity_poly.pdbx_seq_one_letter_code
_entity_poly.pdbx_strand_id
1 'polypeptide(L)'
;MTGRRDFLIGSFAAAGIAGCAGLAGGKGGKGFLFGACRSSIEDVKIMRDLGYDFWEWGAGAAFDPNKDDSWWQTQKEEIAKRPLPLRSCNGFLPWSCRITGPKADHEKALDYAEIVLRRADEIGVKTVVFGSGGARNVPGDFTTGARPDLEKGTRQYAEFCSALVKRVADLKTTVVVIEPLRPNESNIINYVFQGLAICRDVDSPRLMQLADIFHMMMGGDDPNAIVSAGDLLRHVHIAEYGSRQFPGHDPALVSKFVPFFDALKAIGYTGGISCECGWEDAKDFAKNAKTAIETMKGLV
;
A
#
# COMPACT_ATOMS: atom_id res chain seq x y z
N MET A 1 31.13 -22.46 -12.50
CA MET A 1 31.63 -21.20 -11.89
C MET A 1 30.43 -20.28 -11.70
N THR A 2 29.83 -20.36 -10.55
CA THR A 2 28.60 -19.61 -10.18
C THR A 2 29.01 -18.47 -9.27
N GLY A 3 28.88 -17.24 -9.76
CA GLY A 3 29.21 -16.03 -9.01
C GLY A 3 28.22 -15.79 -7.86
N ARG A 4 28.71 -15.90 -6.64
CA ARG A 4 28.03 -15.37 -5.45
C ARG A 4 28.03 -13.85 -5.55
N ARG A 5 26.83 -13.25 -5.57
CA ARG A 5 26.67 -11.81 -5.29
C ARG A 5 26.50 -11.66 -3.78
N ASP A 6 27.52 -11.13 -3.15
CA ASP A 6 27.51 -10.81 -1.72
C ASP A 6 26.62 -9.58 -1.49
N PHE A 7 25.63 -9.73 -0.60
CA PHE A 7 24.87 -8.59 -0.08
C PHE A 7 25.76 -7.80 0.88
N LEU A 8 26.35 -6.73 0.37
CA LEU A 8 27.12 -5.77 1.16
C LEU A 8 26.15 -4.83 1.88
N ILE A 9 26.13 -4.92 3.22
CA ILE A 9 25.63 -3.86 4.08
C ILE A 9 26.67 -2.71 3.99
N GLY A 10 26.45 -1.81 3.04
CA GLY A 10 27.29 -0.65 2.85
C GLY A 10 26.93 0.46 3.83
N SER A 11 27.91 0.87 4.65
CA SER A 11 27.86 2.10 5.42
C SER A 11 27.75 3.30 4.49
N PHE A 12 26.65 4.05 4.57
CA PHE A 12 26.46 5.26 3.77
C PHE A 12 27.27 6.41 4.39
N ALA A 13 28.34 6.80 3.70
CA ALA A 13 29.00 8.08 3.91
C ALA A 13 28.16 9.19 3.26
N ALA A 14 27.89 10.26 3.98
CA ALA A 14 27.20 11.43 3.50
C ALA A 14 28.01 12.10 2.38
N ALA A 15 27.48 12.08 1.15
CA ALA A 15 27.98 12.88 0.05
C ALA A 15 27.11 14.12 -0.12
N GLY A 16 27.74 15.28 -0.12
CA GLY A 16 27.14 16.60 -0.15
C GLY A 16 26.27 16.83 -1.40
N ILE A 17 25.13 17.47 -1.18
CA ILE A 17 24.20 17.91 -2.22
C ILE A 17 24.76 19.17 -2.87
N ALA A 18 25.24 19.04 -4.11
CA ALA A 18 25.45 20.19 -4.99
C ALA A 18 24.13 20.51 -5.69
N GLY A 19 23.68 21.76 -5.59
CA GLY A 19 22.40 22.22 -6.07
C GLY A 19 22.22 22.08 -7.58
N CYS A 20 21.03 21.64 -7.99
CA CYS A 20 20.46 21.95 -9.29
C CYS A 20 19.22 22.81 -9.07
N ALA A 21 19.40 24.10 -9.27
CA ALA A 21 18.29 25.04 -9.44
C ALA A 21 17.79 24.95 -10.89
N GLY A 22 16.47 24.90 -11.02
CA GLY A 22 15.77 25.31 -12.22
C GLY A 22 15.17 24.18 -13.04
N LEU A 23 13.84 24.04 -12.89
CA LEU A 23 12.89 24.05 -14.01
C LEU A 23 11.47 24.10 -13.41
N ALA A 24 11.01 25.33 -13.18
CA ALA A 24 9.60 25.60 -13.03
C ALA A 24 8.95 25.50 -14.42
N GLY A 25 8.17 24.47 -14.63
CA GLY A 25 7.37 24.27 -15.82
C GLY A 25 5.98 23.81 -15.42
N GLY A 26 5.12 24.77 -15.02
CA GLY A 26 3.73 24.51 -14.67
C GLY A 26 2.96 23.94 -15.85
N LYS A 27 2.34 22.78 -15.68
CA LYS A 27 1.07 22.40 -16.32
C LYS A 27 0.20 21.93 -15.20
N GLY A 28 -1.00 22.55 -15.03
CA GLY A 28 -1.98 22.23 -14.02
C GLY A 28 -2.31 20.74 -14.01
N GLY A 29 -1.57 19.98 -13.22
CA GLY A 29 -1.83 18.59 -12.90
C GLY A 29 -2.93 18.57 -11.83
N LYS A 30 -3.88 17.62 -11.94
CA LYS A 30 -4.82 17.33 -10.87
C LYS A 30 -4.01 17.10 -9.58
N GLY A 31 -4.43 17.76 -8.50
CA GLY A 31 -3.86 17.56 -7.16
C GLY A 31 -4.02 16.10 -6.66
N PHE A 32 -3.75 15.85 -5.40
CA PHE A 32 -3.98 14.54 -4.77
C PHE A 32 -5.41 14.05 -4.99
N LEU A 33 -5.56 12.75 -5.17
CA LEU A 33 -6.86 12.09 -5.20
C LEU A 33 -7.15 11.50 -3.82
N PHE A 34 -8.32 11.75 -3.27
CA PHE A 34 -8.69 11.28 -1.94
C PHE A 34 -9.69 10.13 -1.98
N GLY A 35 -9.42 9.09 -1.20
CA GLY A 35 -10.24 7.90 -1.06
C GLY A 35 -10.40 7.44 0.38
N ALA A 36 -11.17 6.36 0.56
CA ALA A 36 -11.26 5.66 1.84
C ALA A 36 -11.57 4.17 1.64
N CYS A 37 -11.11 3.36 2.60
CA CYS A 37 -11.38 1.93 2.67
C CYS A 37 -12.80 1.68 3.17
N ARG A 38 -13.75 1.46 2.25
CA ARG A 38 -15.17 1.16 2.54
C ARG A 38 -15.69 0.13 1.56
N SER A 39 -16.73 -0.61 1.96
CA SER A 39 -17.29 -1.67 1.12
C SER A 39 -18.76 -1.46 0.77
N SER A 40 -19.55 -0.77 1.63
CA SER A 40 -20.96 -0.59 1.40
C SER A 40 -21.24 0.42 0.29
N ILE A 41 -22.28 0.16 -0.50
CA ILE A 41 -22.69 1.07 -1.58
C ILE A 41 -23.14 2.43 -1.01
N GLU A 42 -23.77 2.42 0.17
CA GLU A 42 -24.24 3.64 0.82
C GLU A 42 -23.07 4.51 1.28
N ASP A 43 -22.02 3.92 1.84
CA ASP A 43 -20.82 4.68 2.22
C ASP A 43 -20.15 5.29 1.00
N VAL A 44 -20.08 4.55 -0.12
CA VAL A 44 -19.48 5.09 -1.36
C VAL A 44 -20.33 6.21 -1.96
N LYS A 45 -21.66 6.18 -1.81
CA LYS A 45 -22.53 7.32 -2.16
C LYS A 45 -22.22 8.55 -1.30
N ILE A 46 -22.13 8.35 0.02
CA ILE A 46 -21.74 9.42 0.96
C ILE A 46 -20.38 10.01 0.57
N MET A 47 -19.39 9.16 0.29
CA MET A 47 -18.06 9.60 -0.15
C MET A 47 -18.12 10.46 -1.42
N ARG A 48 -18.89 10.04 -2.43
CA ARG A 48 -19.10 10.83 -3.66
C ARG A 48 -19.67 12.21 -3.33
N ASP A 49 -20.71 12.28 -2.51
CA ASP A 49 -21.41 13.52 -2.18
C ASP A 49 -20.54 14.48 -1.35
N LEU A 50 -19.56 13.95 -0.62
CA LEU A 50 -18.55 14.72 0.12
C LEU A 50 -17.34 15.11 -0.76
N GLY A 51 -17.25 14.61 -2.00
CA GLY A 51 -16.21 14.95 -2.95
C GLY A 51 -14.90 14.18 -2.75
N TYR A 52 -15.00 12.90 -2.37
CA TYR A 52 -13.94 11.92 -2.55
C TYR A 52 -13.83 11.55 -4.05
N ASP A 53 -12.64 11.14 -4.47
CA ASP A 53 -12.35 10.82 -5.87
C ASP A 53 -12.48 9.33 -6.18
N PHE A 54 -12.28 8.45 -5.20
CA PHE A 54 -12.28 7.00 -5.35
C PHE A 54 -12.63 6.30 -4.03
N TRP A 55 -12.86 5.00 -4.13
CA TRP A 55 -12.95 4.12 -2.95
C TRP A 55 -11.95 2.99 -3.05
N GLU A 56 -11.66 2.39 -1.90
CA GLU A 56 -10.77 1.26 -1.73
C GLU A 56 -11.48 0.12 -1.02
N TRP A 57 -11.18 -1.12 -1.40
CA TRP A 57 -11.82 -2.31 -0.84
C TRP A 57 -10.81 -3.43 -0.60
N GLY A 58 -11.12 -4.38 0.33
CA GLY A 58 -10.30 -5.56 0.55
C GLY A 58 -10.25 -6.45 -0.70
N ALA A 59 -9.04 -6.75 -1.19
CA ALA A 59 -8.81 -7.52 -2.41
C ALA A 59 -9.43 -8.91 -2.36
N GLY A 60 -9.33 -9.60 -1.20
CA GLY A 60 -9.93 -10.92 -1.02
C GLY A 60 -11.46 -10.92 -1.09
N ALA A 61 -12.13 -9.82 -0.73
CA ALA A 61 -13.58 -9.68 -0.85
C ALA A 61 -14.00 -9.21 -2.26
N ALA A 62 -13.19 -8.34 -2.87
CA ALA A 62 -13.46 -7.81 -4.21
C ALA A 62 -13.23 -8.85 -5.31
N PHE A 63 -12.21 -9.68 -5.17
CA PHE A 63 -11.67 -10.53 -6.24
C PHE A 63 -11.53 -12.02 -5.86
N ASP A 64 -12.24 -12.50 -4.85
CA ASP A 64 -12.10 -13.83 -4.23
C ASP A 64 -11.67 -14.94 -5.22
N PRO A 65 -10.41 -15.43 -5.16
CA PRO A 65 -9.92 -16.44 -6.09
C PRO A 65 -10.57 -17.83 -5.96
N ASN A 66 -11.31 -18.06 -4.85
CA ASN A 66 -12.01 -19.32 -4.63
C ASN A 66 -13.39 -19.35 -5.33
N LYS A 67 -13.78 -18.27 -5.97
CA LYS A 67 -15.03 -18.11 -6.70
C LYS A 67 -14.82 -18.27 -8.20
N ASP A 68 -15.81 -18.88 -8.85
CA ASP A 68 -15.82 -19.12 -10.28
C ASP A 68 -16.08 -17.86 -11.13
N ASP A 69 -16.03 -18.01 -12.43
CA ASP A 69 -16.22 -16.90 -13.37
C ASP A 69 -17.65 -16.35 -13.34
N SER A 70 -18.67 -17.16 -13.03
CA SER A 70 -20.04 -16.68 -12.95
C SER A 70 -20.25 -15.73 -11.78
N TRP A 71 -19.65 -16.05 -10.63
CA TRP A 71 -19.59 -15.13 -9.50
C TRP A 71 -18.83 -13.85 -9.86
N TRP A 72 -17.71 -13.99 -10.56
CA TRP A 72 -16.91 -12.81 -10.97
C TRP A 72 -17.70 -11.86 -11.89
N GLN A 73 -18.48 -12.38 -12.84
CA GLN A 73 -19.33 -11.52 -13.69
C GLN A 73 -20.34 -10.72 -12.83
N THR A 74 -21.03 -11.41 -11.89
CA THR A 74 -21.95 -10.75 -10.95
C THR A 74 -21.24 -9.71 -10.08
N GLN A 75 -20.05 -10.04 -9.58
CA GLN A 75 -19.27 -9.14 -8.73
C GLN A 75 -18.84 -7.86 -9.48
N LYS A 76 -18.48 -7.96 -10.75
CA LYS A 76 -18.18 -6.79 -11.59
C LYS A 76 -19.38 -5.85 -11.69
N GLU A 77 -20.57 -6.41 -11.91
CA GLU A 77 -21.80 -5.62 -11.95
C GLU A 77 -22.08 -4.92 -10.63
N GLU A 78 -21.87 -5.63 -9.50
CA GLU A 78 -22.03 -5.04 -8.17
C GLU A 78 -21.01 -3.93 -7.89
N ILE A 79 -19.77 -4.10 -8.31
CA ILE A 79 -18.74 -3.05 -8.21
C ILE A 79 -19.14 -1.84 -9.07
N ALA A 80 -19.61 -2.05 -10.29
CA ALA A 80 -19.98 -1.00 -11.22
C ALA A 80 -21.20 -0.15 -10.78
N LYS A 81 -22.04 -0.67 -9.86
CA LYS A 81 -23.15 0.10 -9.27
C LYS A 81 -22.71 1.22 -8.33
N ARG A 82 -21.47 1.22 -7.89
CA ARG A 82 -20.93 2.24 -6.97
C ARG A 82 -20.56 3.52 -7.74
N PRO A 83 -20.89 4.69 -7.21
CA PRO A 83 -20.77 5.95 -7.95
C PRO A 83 -19.34 6.53 -8.01
N LEU A 84 -18.38 5.89 -7.37
CA LEU A 84 -16.95 6.21 -7.46
C LEU A 84 -16.19 5.03 -8.06
N PRO A 85 -15.03 5.23 -8.68
CA PRO A 85 -14.20 4.14 -9.17
C PRO A 85 -13.55 3.39 -8.01
N LEU A 86 -13.50 2.04 -8.08
CA LEU A 86 -12.62 1.21 -7.27
C LEU A 86 -11.20 1.38 -7.80
N ARG A 87 -10.39 2.19 -7.10
CA ARG A 87 -9.06 2.57 -7.58
C ARG A 87 -7.94 1.73 -6.94
N SER A 88 -8.13 1.34 -5.70
CA SER A 88 -7.15 0.60 -4.91
C SER A 88 -7.83 -0.54 -4.15
N CYS A 89 -7.06 -1.59 -3.85
CA CYS A 89 -7.52 -2.68 -2.99
C CYS A 89 -6.42 -3.06 -2.00
N ASN A 90 -6.76 -3.14 -0.71
CA ASN A 90 -5.87 -3.58 0.36
C ASN A 90 -6.03 -5.08 0.67
N GLY A 91 -5.22 -5.62 1.61
CA GLY A 91 -5.37 -6.99 2.07
C GLY A 91 -5.12 -8.04 0.98
N PHE A 92 -4.04 -7.91 0.22
CA PHE A 92 -3.73 -8.70 -0.98
C PHE A 92 -3.68 -10.20 -0.74
N LEU A 93 -2.79 -10.68 0.16
CA LEU A 93 -2.65 -12.10 0.47
C LEU A 93 -3.24 -12.43 1.85
N PRO A 94 -4.09 -13.46 1.96
CA PRO A 94 -4.55 -13.94 3.24
C PRO A 94 -3.43 -14.68 4.00
N TRP A 95 -3.60 -14.85 5.31
CA TRP A 95 -2.65 -15.58 6.15
C TRP A 95 -2.38 -17.02 5.71
N SER A 96 -3.32 -17.63 4.98
CA SER A 96 -3.19 -19.00 4.43
C SER A 96 -2.24 -19.09 3.22
N CYS A 97 -1.88 -17.96 2.62
CA CYS A 97 -0.89 -17.85 1.53
C CYS A 97 0.46 -17.42 2.11
N ARG A 98 1.09 -18.30 2.87
CA ARG A 98 2.39 -18.00 3.50
C ARG A 98 3.50 -17.95 2.47
N ILE A 99 4.28 -16.86 2.50
CA ILE A 99 5.40 -16.64 1.58
C ILE A 99 6.76 -16.60 2.28
N THR A 100 6.78 -16.71 3.60
CA THR A 100 7.99 -16.73 4.43
C THR A 100 8.00 -17.88 5.41
N GLY A 101 9.20 -18.23 5.87
CA GLY A 101 9.43 -19.29 6.83
C GLY A 101 9.39 -20.71 6.21
N PRO A 102 9.44 -21.76 7.05
CA PRO A 102 9.57 -23.14 6.57
C PRO A 102 8.32 -23.69 5.88
N LYS A 103 7.17 -23.04 6.08
CA LYS A 103 5.88 -23.40 5.45
C LYS A 103 5.51 -22.46 4.30
N ALA A 104 6.47 -21.72 3.76
CA ALA A 104 6.24 -20.87 2.60
C ALA A 104 5.89 -21.76 1.38
N ASP A 105 4.82 -21.40 0.70
CA ASP A 105 4.35 -22.05 -0.53
C ASP A 105 4.11 -20.94 -1.57
N HIS A 106 5.18 -20.63 -2.31
CA HIS A 106 5.14 -19.55 -3.29
C HIS A 106 4.21 -19.87 -4.45
N GLU A 107 4.12 -21.12 -4.93
CA GLU A 107 3.25 -21.45 -6.05
C GLU A 107 1.78 -21.24 -5.68
N LYS A 108 1.34 -21.74 -4.52
CA LYS A 108 -0.01 -21.51 -4.02
C LYS A 108 -0.33 -20.02 -3.86
N ALA A 109 0.62 -19.25 -3.33
CA ALA A 109 0.44 -17.82 -3.14
C ALA A 109 0.42 -17.06 -4.48
N LEU A 110 1.22 -17.49 -5.47
CA LEU A 110 1.24 -16.94 -6.82
C LEU A 110 -0.06 -17.23 -7.58
N ASP A 111 -0.61 -18.43 -7.47
CA ASP A 111 -1.90 -18.78 -8.09
C ASP A 111 -3.03 -17.90 -7.54
N TYR A 112 -3.07 -17.71 -6.21
CA TYR A 112 -4.01 -16.80 -5.57
C TYR A 112 -3.82 -15.36 -6.07
N ALA A 113 -2.58 -14.88 -6.02
CA ALA A 113 -2.23 -13.51 -6.38
C ALA A 113 -2.54 -13.19 -7.85
N GLU A 114 -2.28 -14.11 -8.76
CA GLU A 114 -2.55 -13.94 -10.19
C GLU A 114 -4.03 -13.71 -10.47
N ILE A 115 -4.92 -14.52 -9.89
CA ILE A 115 -6.37 -14.36 -10.07
C ILE A 115 -6.83 -13.00 -9.54
N VAL A 116 -6.38 -12.61 -8.34
CA VAL A 116 -6.70 -11.29 -7.76
C VAL A 116 -6.28 -10.17 -8.70
N LEU A 117 -5.03 -10.20 -9.18
CA LEU A 117 -4.48 -9.14 -10.01
C LEU A 117 -5.11 -9.08 -11.40
N ARG A 118 -5.42 -10.21 -12.02
CA ARG A 118 -6.12 -10.23 -13.32
C ARG A 118 -7.54 -9.69 -13.22
N ARG A 119 -8.29 -10.05 -12.17
CA ARG A 119 -9.62 -9.49 -11.91
C ARG A 119 -9.57 -7.99 -11.62
N ALA A 120 -8.58 -7.53 -10.87
CA ALA A 120 -8.34 -6.12 -10.61
C ALA A 120 -8.02 -5.33 -11.89
N ASP A 121 -7.14 -5.86 -12.74
CA ASP A 121 -6.72 -5.24 -14.00
C ASP A 121 -7.88 -5.16 -15.01
N GLU A 122 -8.73 -6.18 -15.07
CA GLU A 122 -9.90 -6.24 -15.95
C GLU A 122 -10.85 -5.06 -15.73
N ILE A 123 -11.02 -4.62 -14.47
CA ILE A 123 -11.88 -3.47 -14.13
C ILE A 123 -11.12 -2.15 -13.93
N GLY A 124 -9.82 -2.14 -14.19
CA GLY A 124 -9.00 -0.94 -14.22
C GLY A 124 -8.55 -0.42 -12.85
N VAL A 125 -8.54 -1.26 -11.80
CA VAL A 125 -7.91 -0.94 -10.50
C VAL A 125 -6.46 -0.57 -10.72
N LYS A 126 -5.98 0.48 -10.02
CA LYS A 126 -4.63 1.01 -10.20
C LYS A 126 -3.61 0.34 -9.30
N THR A 127 -3.99 0.08 -8.04
CA THR A 127 -3.07 -0.44 -7.03
C THR A 127 -3.69 -1.57 -6.22
N VAL A 128 -2.91 -2.62 -5.97
CA VAL A 128 -3.22 -3.67 -4.99
C VAL A 128 -2.14 -3.63 -3.91
N VAL A 129 -2.58 -3.40 -2.67
CA VAL A 129 -1.71 -3.11 -1.53
C VAL A 129 -1.20 -4.41 -0.90
N PHE A 130 0.11 -4.57 -0.89
CA PHE A 130 0.81 -5.72 -0.35
C PHE A 130 1.40 -5.42 1.04
N GLY A 131 0.51 -5.21 2.02
CA GLY A 131 0.81 -5.21 3.45
C GLY A 131 0.91 -6.66 3.96
N SER A 132 -0.21 -7.36 3.97
CA SER A 132 -0.34 -8.82 4.20
C SER A 132 0.56 -9.39 5.32
N GLY A 133 0.58 -8.74 6.50
CA GLY A 133 1.44 -9.14 7.63
C GLY A 133 1.32 -10.62 7.98
N GLY A 134 0.09 -11.17 7.95
CA GLY A 134 -0.15 -12.59 8.22
C GLY A 134 0.55 -13.54 7.24
N ALA A 135 0.67 -13.18 5.96
CA ALA A 135 1.32 -14.00 4.93
C ALA A 135 2.86 -13.88 4.99
N ARG A 136 3.38 -12.68 5.32
CA ARG A 136 4.83 -12.38 5.24
C ARG A 136 5.58 -12.46 6.57
N ASN A 137 4.90 -12.50 7.72
CA ASN A 137 5.57 -12.62 9.02
C ASN A 137 6.41 -13.89 9.09
N VAL A 138 7.69 -13.71 9.42
CA VAL A 138 8.64 -14.82 9.58
C VAL A 138 8.39 -15.50 10.93
N PRO A 139 7.99 -16.78 10.94
CA PRO A 139 7.75 -17.47 12.21
C PRO A 139 9.05 -17.79 12.92
N GLY A 140 9.05 -17.71 14.26
CA GLY A 140 10.02 -18.39 15.09
C GLY A 140 9.67 -19.87 15.22
N ASP A 141 10.62 -20.67 15.67
CA ASP A 141 10.37 -22.06 16.03
C ASP A 141 10.15 -22.18 17.55
N PHE A 142 8.90 -22.28 17.94
CA PHE A 142 8.51 -22.39 19.35
C PHE A 142 8.92 -23.72 19.98
N THR A 143 9.23 -24.75 19.17
CA THR A 143 9.63 -26.08 19.70
C THR A 143 11.10 -26.11 20.08
N THR A 144 11.94 -25.42 19.32
CA THR A 144 13.39 -25.32 19.57
C THR A 144 13.77 -24.01 20.27
N GLY A 145 12.84 -23.06 20.38
CA GLY A 145 13.12 -21.70 20.86
C GLY A 145 13.92 -20.83 19.88
N ALA A 146 14.11 -21.30 18.64
CA ALA A 146 14.85 -20.54 17.64
C ALA A 146 14.10 -19.25 17.24
N ARG A 147 14.85 -18.14 17.20
CA ARG A 147 14.32 -16.84 16.74
C ARG A 147 14.02 -16.87 15.24
N PRO A 148 13.10 -16.00 14.77
CA PRO A 148 12.84 -15.83 13.33
C PRO A 148 14.13 -15.46 12.59
N ASP A 149 14.40 -16.13 11.47
CA ASP A 149 15.45 -15.74 10.54
C ASP A 149 14.88 -14.66 9.58
N LEU A 150 14.96 -13.41 10.03
CA LEU A 150 14.37 -12.27 9.33
C LEU A 150 15.06 -12.01 7.97
N GLU A 151 16.35 -12.27 7.89
CA GLU A 151 17.11 -12.11 6.64
C GLU A 151 16.64 -13.10 5.58
N LYS A 152 16.53 -14.38 5.94
CA LYS A 152 15.97 -15.41 5.06
C LYS A 152 14.52 -15.10 4.67
N GLY A 153 13.70 -14.65 5.62
CA GLY A 153 12.31 -14.28 5.35
C GLY A 153 12.20 -13.10 4.39
N THR A 154 13.06 -12.08 4.52
CA THR A 154 13.11 -10.95 3.60
C THR A 154 13.54 -11.39 2.19
N ARG A 155 14.50 -12.31 2.07
CA ARG A 155 14.85 -12.92 0.77
C ARG A 155 13.68 -13.67 0.15
N GLN A 156 12.98 -14.51 0.92
CA GLN A 156 11.78 -15.22 0.43
C GLN A 156 10.71 -14.24 -0.07
N TYR A 157 10.49 -13.14 0.66
CA TYR A 157 9.56 -12.09 0.23
C TYR A 157 9.99 -11.46 -1.12
N ALA A 158 11.26 -11.12 -1.27
CA ALA A 158 11.79 -10.56 -2.53
C ALA A 158 11.71 -11.56 -3.70
N GLU A 159 12.02 -12.84 -3.45
CA GLU A 159 11.87 -13.93 -4.41
C GLU A 159 10.41 -14.08 -4.86
N PHE A 160 9.47 -14.05 -3.94
CA PHE A 160 8.04 -14.06 -4.25
C PHE A 160 7.65 -12.87 -5.13
N CYS A 161 8.06 -11.64 -4.77
CA CYS A 161 7.80 -10.44 -5.57
C CYS A 161 8.37 -10.56 -6.99
N SER A 162 9.60 -11.07 -7.13
CA SER A 162 10.25 -11.29 -8.43
C SER A 162 9.50 -12.32 -9.29
N ALA A 163 9.01 -13.40 -8.69
CA ALA A 163 8.21 -14.40 -9.38
C ALA A 163 6.83 -13.84 -9.78
N LEU A 164 6.19 -13.09 -8.88
CA LEU A 164 4.88 -12.49 -9.12
C LEU A 164 4.88 -11.55 -10.32
N VAL A 165 5.83 -10.61 -10.38
CA VAL A 165 5.86 -9.62 -11.48
C VAL A 165 6.10 -10.27 -12.84
N LYS A 166 6.81 -11.41 -12.89
CA LYS A 166 6.99 -12.20 -14.13
C LYS A 166 5.67 -12.85 -14.55
N ARG A 167 4.92 -13.40 -13.60
CA ARG A 167 3.63 -14.08 -13.85
C ARG A 167 2.56 -13.12 -14.35
N VAL A 168 2.63 -11.83 -13.95
CA VAL A 168 1.65 -10.80 -14.30
C VAL A 168 2.24 -9.66 -15.16
N ALA A 169 3.28 -9.94 -15.91
CA ALA A 169 3.96 -8.93 -16.72
C ALA A 169 3.08 -8.30 -17.82
N ASP A 170 2.05 -9.01 -18.25
CA ASP A 170 1.10 -8.63 -19.30
C ASP A 170 -0.05 -7.74 -18.81
N LEU A 171 -0.19 -7.51 -17.50
CA LEU A 171 -1.21 -6.60 -16.97
C LEU A 171 -1.05 -5.20 -17.56
N LYS A 172 -2.17 -4.52 -17.79
CA LYS A 172 -2.20 -3.22 -18.46
C LYS A 172 -2.13 -2.05 -17.47
N THR A 173 -2.81 -2.18 -16.34
CA THR A 173 -3.13 -1.07 -15.45
C THR A 173 -2.63 -1.29 -14.03
N THR A 174 -2.93 -2.47 -13.47
CA THR A 174 -2.73 -2.77 -12.05
C THR A 174 -1.25 -2.95 -11.70
N VAL A 175 -0.85 -2.33 -10.61
CA VAL A 175 0.46 -2.55 -9.99
C VAL A 175 0.29 -3.02 -8.54
N VAL A 176 1.23 -3.84 -8.09
CA VAL A 176 1.33 -4.20 -6.67
C VAL A 176 2.17 -3.14 -5.96
N VAL A 177 1.70 -2.66 -4.82
CA VAL A 177 2.44 -1.68 -4.02
C VAL A 177 2.84 -2.28 -2.68
N ILE A 178 4.14 -2.33 -2.40
CA ILE A 178 4.68 -2.82 -1.12
C ILE A 178 4.32 -1.81 -0.04
N GLU A 179 3.64 -2.28 0.99
CA GLU A 179 3.31 -1.50 2.18
C GLU A 179 4.20 -1.92 3.35
N PRO A 180 5.09 -1.05 3.83
CA PRO A 180 5.77 -1.24 5.09
C PRO A 180 4.78 -1.16 6.26
N LEU A 181 4.79 -2.14 7.14
CA LEU A 181 3.92 -2.20 8.31
C LEU A 181 4.74 -1.98 9.59
N ARG A 182 4.18 -1.27 10.57
CA ARG A 182 4.81 -1.12 11.88
C ARG A 182 5.19 -2.48 12.49
N PRO A 183 6.21 -2.54 13.38
CA PRO A 183 6.73 -3.81 13.92
C PRO A 183 5.69 -4.70 14.63
N ASN A 184 4.60 -4.12 15.13
CA ASN A 184 3.53 -4.89 15.77
C ASN A 184 2.67 -5.70 14.78
N GLU A 185 2.71 -5.36 13.50
CA GLU A 185 1.91 -6.01 12.44
C GLU A 185 2.77 -6.87 11.51
N SER A 186 4.06 -6.55 11.37
CA SER A 186 5.00 -7.37 10.60
C SER A 186 6.40 -7.30 11.21
N ASN A 187 7.15 -8.39 11.15
CA ASN A 187 8.53 -8.41 11.61
C ASN A 187 9.57 -8.25 10.48
N ILE A 188 9.11 -8.00 9.24
CA ILE A 188 9.94 -7.62 8.09
C ILE A 188 9.24 -6.50 7.30
N ILE A 189 10.02 -5.71 6.59
CA ILE A 189 9.54 -4.59 5.76
C ILE A 189 8.73 -3.60 6.61
N ASN A 190 9.40 -2.97 7.55
CA ASN A 190 8.80 -2.03 8.51
C ASN A 190 8.98 -0.56 8.12
N TYR A 191 9.90 -0.27 7.20
CA TYR A 191 10.26 1.08 6.76
C TYR A 191 10.18 1.20 5.25
N VAL A 192 9.85 2.39 4.76
CA VAL A 192 9.72 2.68 3.32
C VAL A 192 11.00 2.30 2.57
N PHE A 193 12.19 2.57 3.13
CA PHE A 193 13.46 2.22 2.47
C PHE A 193 13.62 0.71 2.22
N GLN A 194 13.05 -0.15 3.06
CA GLN A 194 13.12 -1.60 2.89
C GLN A 194 12.25 -2.07 1.71
N GLY A 195 11.04 -1.52 1.58
CA GLY A 195 10.19 -1.76 0.41
C GLY A 195 10.82 -1.24 -0.87
N LEU A 196 11.41 -0.03 -0.82
CA LEU A 196 12.13 0.56 -1.96
C LEU A 196 13.32 -0.28 -2.42
N ALA A 197 14.07 -0.87 -1.49
CA ALA A 197 15.18 -1.76 -1.83
C ALA A 197 14.69 -2.94 -2.67
N ILE A 198 13.56 -3.55 -2.29
CA ILE A 198 12.95 -4.65 -3.04
C ILE A 198 12.41 -4.18 -4.39
N CYS A 199 11.72 -3.03 -4.45
CA CYS A 199 11.22 -2.49 -5.71
C CYS A 199 12.36 -2.24 -6.71
N ARG A 200 13.49 -1.71 -6.24
CA ARG A 200 14.68 -1.45 -7.07
C ARG A 200 15.41 -2.73 -7.50
N ASP A 201 15.48 -3.73 -6.63
CA ASP A 201 16.11 -5.01 -6.93
C ASP A 201 15.29 -5.83 -7.94
N VAL A 202 13.97 -5.84 -7.81
CA VAL A 202 13.05 -6.51 -8.73
C VAL A 202 12.94 -5.76 -10.07
N ASP A 203 13.10 -4.45 -10.06
CA ASP A 203 13.12 -3.54 -11.23
C ASP A 203 11.98 -3.81 -12.22
N SER A 204 10.75 -3.73 -11.72
CA SER A 204 9.56 -4.01 -12.52
C SER A 204 8.52 -2.89 -12.39
N PRO A 205 7.90 -2.45 -13.51
CA PRO A 205 6.80 -1.50 -13.46
C PRO A 205 5.53 -2.05 -12.78
N ARG A 206 5.51 -3.35 -12.44
CA ARG A 206 4.40 -4.00 -11.74
C ARG A 206 4.57 -4.07 -10.23
N LEU A 207 5.75 -3.66 -9.70
CA LEU A 207 6.01 -3.62 -8.26
C LEU A 207 6.49 -2.23 -7.86
N MET A 208 5.71 -1.56 -7.05
CA MET A 208 5.89 -0.18 -6.66
C MET A 208 5.80 -0.03 -5.14
N GLN A 209 5.91 1.19 -4.63
CA GLN A 209 5.93 1.51 -3.21
C GLN A 209 4.62 2.15 -2.78
N LEU A 210 4.18 1.83 -1.57
CA LEU A 210 3.17 2.54 -0.79
C LEU A 210 3.83 3.17 0.44
N ALA A 211 3.40 4.36 0.81
CA ALA A 211 3.67 4.97 2.10
C ALA A 211 2.38 5.00 2.93
N ASP A 212 2.36 4.29 4.05
CA ASP A 212 1.28 4.43 5.03
C ASP A 212 1.75 5.39 6.13
N ILE A 213 1.16 6.58 6.16
CA ILE A 213 1.55 7.64 7.10
C ILE A 213 1.33 7.20 8.55
N PHE A 214 0.29 6.39 8.83
CA PHE A 214 0.09 5.84 10.18
C PHE A 214 1.23 4.89 10.57
N HIS A 215 1.58 3.93 9.71
CA HIS A 215 2.68 3.01 9.99
C HIS A 215 4.02 3.73 10.09
N MET A 216 4.27 4.72 9.24
CA MET A 216 5.47 5.56 9.30
C MET A 216 5.57 6.29 10.63
N MET A 217 4.52 6.98 11.08
CA MET A 217 4.50 7.67 12.37
C MET A 217 4.66 6.69 13.54
N MET A 218 4.00 5.54 13.52
CA MET A 218 4.08 4.54 14.58
C MET A 218 5.41 3.79 14.62
N GLY A 219 6.07 3.64 13.49
CA GLY A 219 7.38 3.00 13.34
C GLY A 219 8.56 3.96 13.49
N GLY A 220 8.29 5.28 13.50
CA GLY A 220 9.34 6.31 13.53
C GLY A 220 10.08 6.47 12.19
N ASP A 221 9.41 6.17 11.06
CA ASP A 221 9.97 6.40 9.74
C ASP A 221 9.93 7.90 9.37
N ASP A 222 10.99 8.38 8.72
CA ASP A 222 11.13 9.80 8.39
C ASP A 222 10.26 10.17 7.16
N PRO A 223 9.52 11.30 7.16
CA PRO A 223 8.83 11.80 5.97
C PRO A 223 9.71 11.91 4.72
N ASN A 224 11.02 12.14 4.86
CA ASN A 224 11.98 12.13 3.75
C ASN A 224 12.09 10.77 3.05
N ALA A 225 11.61 9.69 3.66
CA ALA A 225 11.50 8.39 2.98
C ALA A 225 10.52 8.46 1.79
N ILE A 226 9.48 9.30 1.88
CA ILE A 226 8.57 9.61 0.75
C ILE A 226 9.34 10.29 -0.38
N VAL A 227 10.19 11.27 -0.04
CA VAL A 227 11.03 11.96 -1.04
C VAL A 227 11.97 10.97 -1.72
N SER A 228 12.55 10.03 -0.96
CA SER A 228 13.42 8.97 -1.48
C SER A 228 12.70 7.97 -2.38
N ALA A 229 11.38 7.81 -2.19
CA ALA A 229 10.54 6.96 -3.03
C ALA A 229 10.32 7.55 -4.43
N GLY A 230 10.17 8.87 -4.53
CA GLY A 230 10.00 9.56 -5.81
C GLY A 230 8.94 8.89 -6.69
N ASP A 231 9.30 8.62 -7.94
CA ASP A 231 8.42 8.00 -8.94
C ASP A 231 8.00 6.54 -8.63
N LEU A 232 8.63 5.88 -7.67
CA LEU A 232 8.18 4.55 -7.22
C LEU A 232 6.95 4.62 -6.33
N LEU A 233 6.63 5.77 -5.72
CA LEU A 233 5.44 5.92 -4.89
C LEU A 233 4.17 5.95 -5.74
N ARG A 234 3.26 5.00 -5.52
CA ARG A 234 2.01 4.87 -6.28
C ARG A 234 0.74 4.98 -5.46
N HIS A 235 0.82 4.78 -4.16
CA HIS A 235 -0.32 4.87 -3.25
C HIS A 235 0.12 5.35 -1.87
N VAL A 236 -0.81 5.99 -1.15
CA VAL A 236 -0.61 6.45 0.21
C VAL A 236 -1.81 6.03 1.05
N HIS A 237 -1.54 5.45 2.22
CA HIS A 237 -2.54 5.30 3.26
C HIS A 237 -2.37 6.35 4.34
N ILE A 238 -3.47 6.73 4.98
CA ILE A 238 -3.48 7.70 6.06
C ILE A 238 -4.46 7.29 7.16
N ALA A 239 -3.99 7.36 8.40
CA ALA A 239 -4.79 7.34 9.60
C ALA A 239 -4.09 8.13 10.71
N GLU A 240 -4.82 8.46 11.75
CA GLU A 240 -4.34 9.29 12.86
C GLU A 240 -3.33 8.54 13.74
N TYR A 241 -2.31 9.24 14.18
CA TYR A 241 -1.28 8.72 15.08
C TYR A 241 -1.89 8.13 16.36
N GLY A 242 -1.46 6.94 16.73
CA GLY A 242 -1.87 6.25 17.96
C GLY A 242 -3.25 5.60 17.89
N SER A 243 -4.28 6.37 17.59
CA SER A 243 -5.67 5.91 17.59
C SER A 243 -6.04 5.06 16.36
N ARG A 244 -5.33 5.26 15.22
CA ARG A 244 -5.68 4.75 13.88
C ARG A 244 -7.09 5.16 13.45
N GLN A 245 -7.63 6.26 13.99
CA GLN A 245 -8.89 6.85 13.55
C GLN A 245 -8.71 7.71 12.29
N PHE A 246 -9.81 8.20 11.73
CA PHE A 246 -9.80 9.04 10.54
C PHE A 246 -9.08 10.39 10.79
N PRO A 247 -8.43 10.98 9.78
CA PRO A 247 -7.76 12.28 9.92
C PRO A 247 -8.67 13.37 10.44
N GLY A 248 -8.27 14.04 11.53
CA GLY A 248 -9.03 15.10 12.17
C GLY A 248 -10.02 14.61 13.24
N HIS A 249 -10.00 13.32 13.60
CA HIS A 249 -10.69 12.81 14.77
C HIS A 249 -10.22 13.52 16.05
N ASP A 250 -8.91 13.67 16.23
CA ASP A 250 -8.31 14.58 17.19
C ASP A 250 -7.66 15.78 16.47
N PRO A 251 -8.27 16.98 16.54
CA PRO A 251 -7.71 18.17 15.89
C PRO A 251 -6.26 18.51 16.30
N ALA A 252 -5.84 18.14 17.52
CA ALA A 252 -4.49 18.39 18.01
C ALA A 252 -3.43 17.58 17.26
N LEU A 253 -3.81 16.48 16.63
CA LEU A 253 -2.89 15.60 15.88
C LEU A 253 -2.75 15.95 14.39
N VAL A 254 -3.57 16.85 13.85
CA VAL A 254 -3.57 17.21 12.42
C VAL A 254 -2.20 17.73 11.96
N SER A 255 -1.52 18.52 12.80
CA SER A 255 -0.19 19.05 12.49
C SER A 255 0.87 17.97 12.24
N LYS A 256 0.69 16.76 12.75
CA LYS A 256 1.59 15.63 12.53
C LYS A 256 1.61 15.16 11.06
N PHE A 257 0.56 15.42 10.30
CA PHE A 257 0.49 15.07 8.88
C PHE A 257 1.28 16.03 7.99
N VAL A 258 1.50 17.27 8.42
CA VAL A 258 2.11 18.34 7.59
C VAL A 258 3.43 17.90 6.96
N PRO A 259 4.43 17.33 7.68
CA PRO A 259 5.69 16.93 7.06
C PRO A 259 5.54 15.88 5.96
N PHE A 260 4.56 14.98 6.08
CA PHE A 260 4.29 13.95 5.08
C PHE A 260 3.65 14.54 3.82
N PHE A 261 2.70 15.47 3.98
CA PHE A 261 2.10 16.17 2.85
C PHE A 261 3.10 17.08 2.15
N ASP A 262 4.01 17.72 2.88
CA ASP A 262 5.09 18.50 2.28
C ASP A 262 6.05 17.61 1.48
N ALA A 263 6.38 16.42 1.97
CA ALA A 263 7.17 15.44 1.24
C ALA A 263 6.46 14.97 -0.04
N LEU A 264 5.13 14.72 0.01
CA LEU A 264 4.33 14.37 -1.17
C LEU A 264 4.31 15.50 -2.21
N LYS A 265 4.14 16.75 -1.76
CA LYS A 265 4.23 17.93 -2.62
C LYS A 265 5.62 18.09 -3.25
N ALA A 266 6.67 17.86 -2.49
CA ALA A 266 8.05 17.97 -2.96
C ALA A 266 8.39 17.04 -4.12
N ILE A 267 7.76 15.83 -4.17
CA ILE A 267 7.94 14.89 -5.30
C ILE A 267 6.90 15.06 -6.41
N GLY A 268 6.01 16.05 -6.31
CA GLY A 268 4.93 16.24 -7.28
C GLY A 268 3.94 15.08 -7.34
N TYR A 269 3.67 14.43 -6.19
CA TYR A 269 2.76 13.29 -6.14
C TYR A 269 1.34 13.67 -6.59
N THR A 270 0.74 12.86 -7.45
CA THR A 270 -0.63 13.05 -7.98
C THR A 270 -1.47 11.77 -7.84
N GLY A 271 -1.01 10.83 -7.04
CA GLY A 271 -1.68 9.55 -6.81
C GLY A 271 -2.81 9.61 -5.78
N GLY A 272 -3.29 8.44 -5.39
CA GLY A 272 -4.36 8.29 -4.39
C GLY A 272 -3.83 8.34 -2.96
N ILE A 273 -4.54 9.05 -2.09
CA ILE A 273 -4.39 9.00 -0.63
C ILE A 273 -5.69 8.44 -0.08
N SER A 274 -5.64 7.30 0.59
CA SER A 274 -6.81 6.59 1.09
C SER A 274 -6.82 6.50 2.61
N CYS A 275 -7.95 6.84 3.23
CA CYS A 275 -8.14 6.60 4.66
C CYS A 275 -8.29 5.10 4.92
N GLU A 276 -7.22 4.46 5.44
CA GLU A 276 -7.25 3.11 5.99
C GLU A 276 -7.30 3.18 7.51
N CYS A 277 -8.48 3.41 8.07
CA CYS A 277 -8.65 3.85 9.45
C CYS A 277 -9.92 3.32 10.11
N GLY A 278 -9.99 3.48 11.43
CA GLY A 278 -11.23 3.38 12.18
C GLY A 278 -12.14 4.58 11.89
N TRP A 279 -13.44 4.35 11.96
CA TRP A 279 -14.49 5.35 11.72
C TRP A 279 -15.37 5.57 12.94
N GLU A 280 -14.86 5.24 14.14
CA GLU A 280 -15.60 5.27 15.40
C GLU A 280 -16.95 4.51 15.32
N ASP A 281 -18.08 5.22 15.41
CA ASP A 281 -19.39 4.60 15.18
C ASP A 281 -19.73 4.64 13.69
N ALA A 282 -20.02 3.47 13.12
CA ALA A 282 -20.43 3.36 11.72
C ALA A 282 -21.69 4.19 11.38
N LYS A 283 -22.53 4.50 12.39
CA LYS A 283 -23.72 5.35 12.23
C LYS A 283 -23.36 6.81 11.93
N ASP A 284 -22.17 7.25 12.34
CA ASP A 284 -21.68 8.61 12.14
C ASP A 284 -20.75 8.75 10.94
N PHE A 285 -20.70 7.72 10.06
CA PHE A 285 -19.74 7.70 8.94
C PHE A 285 -19.79 8.98 8.11
N ALA A 286 -20.96 9.49 7.77
CA ALA A 286 -21.10 10.70 6.96
C ALA A 286 -20.42 11.93 7.60
N LYS A 287 -20.58 12.10 8.91
CA LYS A 287 -19.93 13.18 9.67
C LYS A 287 -18.41 12.98 9.72
N ASN A 288 -17.98 11.77 10.04
CA ASN A 288 -16.57 11.43 10.19
C ASN A 288 -15.82 11.52 8.85
N ALA A 289 -16.44 11.04 7.77
CA ALA A 289 -15.90 11.15 6.41
C ALA A 289 -15.81 12.60 5.93
N LYS A 290 -16.77 13.46 6.33
CA LYS A 290 -16.70 14.90 6.06
C LYS A 290 -15.49 15.53 6.75
N THR A 291 -15.30 15.27 8.02
CA THR A 291 -14.14 15.77 8.78
C THR A 291 -12.84 15.29 8.16
N ALA A 292 -12.75 14.00 7.80
CA ALA A 292 -11.53 13.43 7.20
C ALA A 292 -11.17 14.11 5.87
N ILE A 293 -12.13 14.27 4.97
CA ILE A 293 -11.85 14.87 3.64
C ILE A 293 -11.51 16.36 3.76
N GLU A 294 -12.18 17.10 4.63
CA GLU A 294 -11.88 18.50 4.89
C GLU A 294 -10.49 18.68 5.50
N THR A 295 -10.12 17.82 6.45
CA THR A 295 -8.76 17.79 7.03
C THR A 295 -7.71 17.52 5.96
N MET A 296 -7.88 16.48 5.15
CA MET A 296 -6.93 16.15 4.09
C MET A 296 -6.80 17.25 3.04
N LYS A 297 -7.92 17.87 2.63
CA LYS A 297 -7.90 19.01 1.70
C LYS A 297 -7.22 20.24 2.28
N GLY A 298 -7.30 20.45 3.58
CA GLY A 298 -6.62 21.55 4.28
C GLY A 298 -5.10 21.39 4.38
N LEU A 299 -4.56 20.19 4.10
CA LEU A 299 -3.12 19.89 4.11
C LEU A 299 -2.43 20.05 2.74
N VAL A 300 -3.20 20.27 1.66
CA VAL A 300 -2.71 20.39 0.27
C VAL A 300 -2.02 21.72 -0.04
#